data_c4cba922e5a52fc55cbd9d68e33a8e54
#
_entry.id   c4cba922e5a52fc55cbd9d68e33a8e54
#
_cell.length_a   1.000
_cell.length_b   1.000
_cell.length_c   1.000
_cell.angle_alpha   90.00
_cell.angle_beta   90.00
_cell.angle_gamma   90.00
#
_symmetry.space_group_name_H-M   'P 1'
#
loop_
_entity.id
_entity.type
_entity.pdbx_description
1 polymer ?
#
loop_
_entity_poly.entity_id
_entity_poly.type
_entity_poly.pdbx_seq_one_letter_code
_entity_poly.pdbx_strand_id
1 'polypeptide(L)'
;MASAEKRVRNGRARWYARYRTPDGQQRTRTFARKVDADHFLVEIEASKQRGSFVDPRRASPMVGDWADDWLAAQADLSPTTRNRYEGIITRHIRPRWGRVRLGDVTHAQVQRWLTGLQLAPASIRKVHRVLSMVLAYAVSDGRLAVNPAAGVSLPRVQAADKRFLNHRQVHELADACGKEYRLLVLFLAYTGLRWGEMAALRVGRVDFLRRRVLVSESVTPVKGVMTFGPTKGHERREVPLPRFLVGELAVHVAGRSPDELLFTGERGAVMRSQTFQRAALTRTAEALKIPGFHRHELRHMAASLAIASGADVKVVQQMLGHKSATMTLDLYGHLFGDRLDVVADAMDSARASALSGVYPLCTTGEVIELRRDAK
;
A
#
# COMPACT_ATOMS: atom_id res chain seq x y z
N MET A 1 -0.76 40.32 -31.59
CA MET A 1 -1.54 41.08 -30.60
C MET A 1 -2.89 40.41 -30.40
N ALA A 2 -3.38 40.38 -29.18
CA ALA A 2 -4.73 39.90 -28.88
C ALA A 2 -5.74 40.96 -29.24
N SER A 3 -6.88 40.64 -29.87
CA SER A 3 -7.88 41.60 -30.29
C SER A 3 -9.30 41.05 -30.23
N ALA A 4 -10.26 41.91 -29.87
CA ALA A 4 -11.69 41.58 -29.91
C ALA A 4 -12.34 42.30 -31.11
N GLU A 5 -12.92 41.55 -32.04
CA GLU A 5 -13.55 42.03 -33.26
C GLU A 5 -15.06 41.76 -33.25
N LYS A 6 -15.88 42.75 -33.56
CA LYS A 6 -17.33 42.56 -33.67
C LYS A 6 -17.68 42.08 -35.10
N ARG A 7 -18.45 40.98 -35.19
CA ARG A 7 -19.04 40.55 -36.47
C ARG A 7 -20.55 40.33 -36.29
N VAL A 8 -21.28 40.72 -37.30
CA VAL A 8 -22.71 40.50 -37.35
C VAL A 8 -23.00 39.40 -38.38
N ARG A 9 -23.69 38.35 -37.94
CA ARG A 9 -24.14 37.25 -38.82
C ARG A 9 -25.60 36.97 -38.51
N ASN A 10 -26.44 36.92 -39.54
CA ASN A 10 -27.88 36.71 -39.43
C ASN A 10 -28.55 37.65 -38.39
N GLY A 11 -28.22 38.95 -38.44
CA GLY A 11 -28.79 39.97 -37.55
C GLY A 11 -28.30 39.93 -36.09
N ARG A 12 -27.45 38.98 -35.70
CA ARG A 12 -26.91 38.85 -34.34
C ARG A 12 -25.44 39.27 -34.28
N ALA A 13 -25.12 40.22 -33.41
CA ALA A 13 -23.74 40.62 -33.14
C ALA A 13 -23.03 39.57 -32.28
N ARG A 14 -21.83 39.22 -32.66
CA ARG A 14 -20.93 38.34 -31.91
C ARG A 14 -19.55 38.98 -31.83
N TRP A 15 -18.84 38.75 -30.70
CA TRP A 15 -17.50 39.24 -30.47
C TRP A 15 -16.50 38.11 -30.61
N TYR A 16 -15.51 38.27 -31.46
CA TYR A 16 -14.45 37.28 -31.76
C TYR A 16 -13.16 37.71 -31.08
N ALA A 17 -12.83 37.07 -29.97
CA ALA A 17 -11.55 37.24 -29.30
C ALA A 17 -10.48 36.42 -30.02
N ARG A 18 -9.53 37.11 -30.66
CA ARG A 18 -8.39 36.50 -31.36
C ARG A 18 -7.15 36.59 -30.47
N TYR A 19 -6.44 35.52 -30.31
CA TYR A 19 -5.17 35.46 -29.56
C TYR A 19 -4.21 34.46 -30.21
N ARG A 20 -2.91 34.61 -29.94
CA ARG A 20 -1.90 33.64 -30.34
C ARG A 20 -1.49 32.78 -29.12
N THR A 21 -1.35 31.51 -29.32
CA THR A 21 -0.78 30.58 -28.33
C THR A 21 0.74 30.80 -28.26
N PRO A 22 1.45 30.32 -27.19
CA PRO A 22 2.90 30.46 -27.09
C PRO A 22 3.67 29.82 -28.27
N ASP A 23 3.12 28.77 -28.88
CA ASP A 23 3.63 28.11 -30.09
C ASP A 23 3.32 28.87 -31.38
N GLY A 24 2.78 30.11 -31.28
CA GLY A 24 2.53 31.01 -32.41
C GLY A 24 1.22 30.80 -33.15
N GLN A 25 0.43 29.79 -32.84
CA GLN A 25 -0.82 29.50 -33.53
C GLN A 25 -1.90 30.54 -33.20
N GLN A 26 -2.61 31.01 -34.21
CA GLN A 26 -3.73 31.92 -34.02
C GLN A 26 -5.00 31.19 -33.62
N ARG A 27 -5.66 31.63 -32.55
CA ARG A 27 -6.91 31.10 -32.02
C ARG A 27 -7.99 32.16 -31.95
N THR A 28 -9.24 31.72 -32.04
CA THR A 28 -10.41 32.59 -31.94
C THR A 28 -11.46 31.96 -31.04
N ARG A 29 -12.02 32.74 -30.12
CA ARG A 29 -13.18 32.34 -29.29
C ARG A 29 -14.29 33.40 -29.47
N THR A 30 -15.55 32.93 -29.52
CA THR A 30 -16.70 33.79 -29.79
C THR A 30 -17.48 34.05 -28.52
N PHE A 31 -17.87 35.31 -28.28
CA PHE A 31 -18.63 35.76 -27.12
C PHE A 31 -19.88 36.53 -27.55
N ALA A 32 -20.89 36.56 -26.69
CA ALA A 32 -22.11 37.34 -26.91
C ALA A 32 -21.88 38.84 -26.63
N ARG A 33 -21.03 39.18 -25.65
CA ARG A 33 -20.75 40.55 -25.21
C ARG A 33 -19.27 40.88 -25.38
N LYS A 34 -18.98 42.17 -25.63
CA LYS A 34 -17.60 42.65 -25.74
C LYS A 34 -16.81 42.47 -24.47
N VAL A 35 -17.40 42.81 -23.34
CA VAL A 35 -16.76 42.72 -22.03
C VAL A 35 -16.24 41.31 -21.75
N ASP A 36 -17.02 40.28 -22.11
CA ASP A 36 -16.61 38.87 -21.90
C ASP A 36 -15.41 38.48 -22.80
N ALA A 37 -15.35 39.02 -24.01
CA ALA A 37 -14.24 38.84 -24.93
C ALA A 37 -12.96 39.53 -24.44
N ASP A 38 -13.09 40.78 -23.95
CA ASP A 38 -11.96 41.56 -23.43
C ASP A 38 -11.41 40.94 -22.16
N HIS A 39 -12.25 40.51 -21.19
CA HIS A 39 -11.84 39.80 -19.99
C HIS A 39 -11.09 38.52 -20.33
N PHE A 40 -11.61 37.73 -21.28
CA PHE A 40 -10.95 36.54 -21.75
C PHE A 40 -9.54 36.80 -22.30
N LEU A 41 -9.38 37.87 -23.10
CA LEU A 41 -8.07 38.22 -23.65
C LEU A 41 -7.08 38.66 -22.58
N VAL A 42 -7.51 39.45 -21.59
CA VAL A 42 -6.69 39.86 -20.45
C VAL A 42 -6.23 38.62 -19.67
N GLU A 43 -7.12 37.67 -19.40
CA GLU A 43 -6.80 36.43 -18.67
C GLU A 43 -5.80 35.56 -19.45
N ILE A 44 -5.96 35.44 -20.77
CA ILE A 44 -5.03 34.75 -21.66
C ILE A 44 -3.63 35.36 -21.61
N GLU A 45 -3.52 36.70 -21.75
CA GLU A 45 -2.21 37.36 -21.71
C GLU A 45 -1.56 37.25 -20.31
N ALA A 46 -2.33 37.42 -19.25
CA ALA A 46 -1.82 37.20 -17.88
C ALA A 46 -1.36 35.78 -17.63
N SER A 47 -2.06 34.77 -18.18
CA SER A 47 -1.66 33.35 -18.06
C SER A 47 -0.37 33.05 -18.83
N LYS A 48 -0.17 33.66 -19.99
CA LYS A 48 1.07 33.53 -20.75
C LYS A 48 2.26 34.13 -19.99
N GLN A 49 2.08 35.35 -19.44
CA GLN A 49 3.13 36.00 -18.63
C GLN A 49 3.55 35.19 -17.42
N ARG A 50 2.60 34.51 -16.78
CA ARG A 50 2.87 33.60 -15.66
C ARG A 50 3.39 32.21 -16.06
N GLY A 51 3.52 31.93 -17.37
CA GLY A 51 3.90 30.60 -17.87
C GLY A 51 2.86 29.50 -17.63
N SER A 52 1.63 29.88 -17.23
CA SER A 52 0.54 28.95 -16.88
C SER A 52 -0.51 28.82 -17.99
N PHE A 53 -0.20 29.30 -19.19
CA PHE A 53 -1.14 29.23 -20.33
C PHE A 53 -1.35 27.76 -20.75
N VAL A 54 -2.60 27.37 -20.81
CA VAL A 54 -3.05 26.09 -21.40
C VAL A 54 -4.04 26.41 -22.51
N ASP A 55 -3.83 25.88 -23.71
CA ASP A 55 -4.81 26.00 -24.79
C ASP A 55 -6.14 25.35 -24.38
N PRO A 56 -7.26 26.07 -24.30
CA PRO A 56 -8.56 25.52 -23.90
C PRO A 56 -9.01 24.31 -24.73
N ARG A 57 -8.53 24.17 -25.97
CA ARG A 57 -8.81 22.98 -26.78
C ARG A 57 -8.10 21.73 -26.27
N ARG A 58 -6.91 21.87 -25.72
CA ARG A 58 -6.18 20.73 -25.12
C ARG A 58 -6.86 20.20 -23.86
N ALA A 59 -7.62 21.03 -23.16
CA ALA A 59 -8.41 20.66 -21.98
C ALA A 59 -9.81 20.12 -22.31
N SER A 60 -10.14 19.92 -23.59
CA SER A 60 -11.46 19.46 -24.05
C SER A 60 -11.77 17.96 -23.82
N PRO A 61 -10.80 17.02 -23.70
CA PRO A 61 -11.13 15.63 -23.44
C PRO A 61 -11.98 15.44 -22.17
N MET A 62 -12.82 14.42 -22.19
CA MET A 62 -13.61 14.04 -21.03
C MET A 62 -12.71 13.34 -20.00
N VAL A 63 -12.97 13.60 -18.72
CA VAL A 63 -12.22 12.97 -17.62
C VAL A 63 -12.29 11.44 -17.68
N GLY A 64 -13.43 10.89 -18.17
CA GLY A 64 -13.59 9.44 -18.31
C GLY A 64 -12.63 8.83 -19.31
N ASP A 65 -12.56 9.41 -20.51
CA ASP A 65 -11.68 8.94 -21.58
C ASP A 65 -10.20 9.16 -21.20
N TRP A 66 -9.90 10.31 -20.61
CA TRP A 66 -8.57 10.64 -20.11
C TRP A 66 -8.10 9.71 -18.98
N ALA A 67 -9.01 9.24 -18.12
CA ALA A 67 -8.67 8.25 -17.09
C ALA A 67 -8.34 6.88 -17.69
N ASP A 68 -8.95 6.50 -18.81
CA ASP A 68 -8.61 5.28 -19.53
C ASP A 68 -7.22 5.41 -20.19
N ASP A 69 -6.95 6.54 -20.85
CA ASP A 69 -5.63 6.86 -21.43
C ASP A 69 -4.54 6.84 -20.35
N TRP A 70 -4.80 7.48 -19.21
CA TRP A 70 -3.88 7.46 -18.09
C TRP A 70 -3.62 6.03 -17.60
N LEU A 71 -4.66 5.20 -17.45
CA LEU A 71 -4.51 3.82 -16.97
C LEU A 71 -3.77 2.95 -17.99
N ALA A 72 -4.00 3.17 -19.29
CA ALA A 72 -3.28 2.50 -20.36
C ALA A 72 -1.79 2.85 -20.37
N ALA A 73 -1.45 4.12 -20.11
CA ALA A 73 -0.07 4.61 -20.07
C ALA A 73 0.75 4.08 -18.87
N GLN A 74 0.11 3.44 -17.88
CA GLN A 74 0.83 2.87 -16.72
C GLN A 74 1.45 1.51 -17.06
N ALA A 75 2.74 1.48 -17.41
CA ALA A 75 3.46 0.26 -17.81
C ALA A 75 3.70 -0.71 -16.63
N ASP A 76 4.11 -0.18 -15.46
CA ASP A 76 4.65 -0.98 -14.35
C ASP A 76 3.64 -1.34 -13.24
N LEU A 77 2.34 -1.22 -13.52
CA LEU A 77 1.34 -1.58 -12.52
C LEU A 77 1.20 -3.09 -12.36
N SER A 78 1.32 -3.56 -11.11
CA SER A 78 0.92 -4.93 -10.81
C SER A 78 -0.55 -5.18 -11.21
N PRO A 79 -0.92 -6.40 -11.63
CA PRO A 79 -2.29 -6.74 -12.03
C PRO A 79 -3.35 -6.36 -10.98
N THR A 80 -3.03 -6.54 -9.69
CA THR A 80 -3.90 -6.16 -8.58
C THR A 80 -4.08 -4.66 -8.43
N THR A 81 -3.02 -3.87 -8.67
CA THR A 81 -3.09 -2.40 -8.62
C THR A 81 -3.89 -1.87 -9.80
N ARG A 82 -3.66 -2.40 -11.01
CA ARG A 82 -4.43 -2.06 -12.21
C ARG A 82 -5.92 -2.33 -12.02
N ASN A 83 -6.28 -3.53 -11.57
CA ASN A 83 -7.67 -3.90 -11.29
C ASN A 83 -8.33 -3.00 -10.23
N ARG A 84 -7.57 -2.59 -9.20
CA ARG A 84 -8.06 -1.66 -8.18
C ARG A 84 -8.30 -0.26 -8.75
N TYR A 85 -7.39 0.27 -9.58
CA TYR A 85 -7.57 1.58 -10.21
C TYR A 85 -8.73 1.56 -11.20
N GLU A 86 -8.83 0.54 -12.04
CA GLU A 86 -9.97 0.30 -12.94
C GLU A 86 -11.29 0.31 -12.16
N GLY A 87 -11.34 -0.43 -11.03
CA GLY A 87 -12.52 -0.46 -10.18
C GLY A 87 -12.88 0.88 -9.53
N ILE A 88 -11.88 1.70 -9.15
CA ILE A 88 -12.12 3.05 -8.62
C ILE A 88 -12.62 3.99 -9.72
N ILE A 89 -12.00 3.96 -10.90
CA ILE A 89 -12.41 4.77 -12.04
C ILE A 89 -13.86 4.45 -12.40
N THR A 90 -14.19 3.19 -12.58
CA THR A 90 -15.51 2.76 -13.03
C THR A 90 -16.60 3.05 -12.00
N ARG A 91 -16.36 2.77 -10.70
CA ARG A 91 -17.39 2.86 -9.67
C ARG A 91 -17.56 4.24 -9.06
N HIS A 92 -16.51 5.06 -9.04
CA HIS A 92 -16.53 6.34 -8.33
C HIS A 92 -16.24 7.55 -9.21
N ILE A 93 -15.22 7.46 -10.09
CA ILE A 93 -14.81 8.62 -10.90
C ILE A 93 -15.74 8.80 -12.10
N ARG A 94 -15.95 7.77 -12.89
CA ARG A 94 -16.74 7.82 -14.12
C ARG A 94 -18.21 8.25 -13.92
N PRO A 95 -18.94 7.82 -12.90
CA PRO A 95 -20.32 8.26 -12.69
C PRO A 95 -20.45 9.76 -12.46
N ARG A 96 -19.46 10.40 -11.83
CA ARG A 96 -19.50 11.85 -11.54
C ARG A 96 -18.77 12.68 -12.58
N TRP A 97 -17.60 12.21 -13.03
CA TRP A 97 -16.67 13.00 -13.83
C TRP A 97 -16.56 12.54 -15.28
N GLY A 98 -17.07 11.36 -15.62
CA GLY A 98 -16.85 10.72 -16.91
C GLY A 98 -17.22 11.59 -18.11
N ARG A 99 -18.27 12.42 -17.97
CA ARG A 99 -18.76 13.33 -19.03
C ARG A 99 -18.40 14.81 -18.76
N VAL A 100 -17.49 15.09 -17.84
CA VAL A 100 -16.99 16.42 -17.56
C VAL A 100 -15.67 16.62 -18.32
N ARG A 101 -15.50 17.75 -18.98
CA ARG A 101 -14.23 18.09 -19.65
C ARG A 101 -13.15 18.34 -18.60
N LEU A 102 -11.90 18.03 -18.91
CA LEU A 102 -10.76 18.30 -18.04
C LEU A 102 -10.73 19.76 -17.59
N GLY A 103 -10.91 20.71 -18.52
CA GLY A 103 -10.89 22.13 -18.24
C GLY A 103 -12.06 22.66 -17.39
N ASP A 104 -13.12 21.88 -17.23
CA ASP A 104 -14.29 22.27 -16.45
C ASP A 104 -14.24 21.73 -15.01
N VAL A 105 -13.20 20.95 -14.65
CA VAL A 105 -13.02 20.43 -13.30
C VAL A 105 -12.43 21.51 -12.41
N THR A 106 -13.15 21.92 -11.37
CA THR A 106 -12.69 22.91 -10.41
C THR A 106 -12.37 22.29 -9.04
N HIS A 107 -11.45 22.92 -8.29
CA HIS A 107 -11.11 22.51 -6.92
C HIS A 107 -12.35 22.40 -6.01
N ALA A 108 -13.23 23.41 -6.06
CA ALA A 108 -14.44 23.43 -5.25
C ALA A 108 -15.40 22.27 -5.58
N GLN A 109 -15.49 21.88 -6.86
CA GLN A 109 -16.30 20.73 -7.25
C GLN A 109 -15.70 19.41 -6.76
N VAL A 110 -14.37 19.25 -6.84
CA VAL A 110 -13.67 18.06 -6.31
C VAL A 110 -13.86 17.96 -4.80
N GLN A 111 -13.65 19.07 -4.07
CA GLN A 111 -13.85 19.11 -2.61
C GLN A 111 -15.27 18.70 -2.23
N ARG A 112 -16.30 19.31 -2.86
CA ARG A 112 -17.71 19.00 -2.58
C ARG A 112 -18.08 17.55 -2.90
N TRP A 113 -17.56 17.03 -4.00
CA TRP A 113 -17.79 15.62 -4.37
C TRP A 113 -17.20 14.66 -3.35
N LEU A 114 -15.94 14.86 -2.92
CA LEU A 114 -15.29 14.01 -1.93
C LEU A 114 -15.99 14.04 -0.57
N THR A 115 -16.47 15.22 -0.15
CA THR A 115 -17.23 15.40 1.10
C THR A 115 -18.60 14.67 1.04
N GLY A 116 -19.21 14.59 -0.15
CA GLY A 116 -20.48 13.89 -0.36
C GLY A 116 -20.39 12.37 -0.52
N LEU A 117 -19.17 11.79 -0.60
CA LEU A 117 -19.02 10.35 -0.76
C LEU A 117 -19.38 9.60 0.54
N GLN A 118 -20.35 8.72 0.47
CA GLN A 118 -20.74 7.82 1.57
C GLN A 118 -19.79 6.61 1.63
N LEU A 119 -18.53 6.86 1.96
CA LEU A 119 -17.48 5.86 2.07
C LEU A 119 -16.66 6.06 3.34
N ALA A 120 -16.02 4.98 3.80
CA ALA A 120 -15.06 5.09 4.90
C ALA A 120 -13.89 6.05 4.54
N PRO A 121 -13.35 6.83 5.50
CA PRO A 121 -12.28 7.81 5.28
C PRO A 121 -11.10 7.29 4.46
N ALA A 122 -10.63 6.08 4.75
CA ALA A 122 -9.55 5.44 4.00
C ALA A 122 -9.92 5.15 2.54
N SER A 123 -11.19 4.88 2.24
CA SER A 123 -11.68 4.66 0.88
C SER A 123 -11.77 5.97 0.10
N ILE A 124 -12.25 7.05 0.74
CA ILE A 124 -12.28 8.40 0.15
C ILE A 124 -10.87 8.82 -0.26
N ARG A 125 -9.87 8.62 0.61
CA ARG A 125 -8.45 8.91 0.30
C ARG A 125 -7.94 8.11 -0.90
N LYS A 126 -8.34 6.85 -1.06
CA LYS A 126 -7.97 6.03 -2.22
C LYS A 126 -8.61 6.54 -3.52
N VAL A 127 -9.88 6.91 -3.46
CA VAL A 127 -10.61 7.50 -4.60
C VAL A 127 -9.99 8.84 -5.01
N HIS A 128 -9.76 9.74 -4.04
CA HIS A 128 -9.06 11.00 -4.27
C HIS A 128 -7.69 10.79 -4.92
N ARG A 129 -6.89 9.86 -4.39
CA ARG A 129 -5.55 9.58 -4.92
C ARG A 129 -5.58 9.21 -6.41
N VAL A 130 -6.53 8.37 -6.83
CA VAL A 130 -6.65 7.97 -8.25
C VAL A 130 -7.07 9.17 -9.10
N LEU A 131 -8.09 9.95 -8.69
CA LEU A 131 -8.49 11.15 -9.42
C LEU A 131 -7.33 12.15 -9.52
N SER A 132 -6.61 12.38 -8.42
CA SER A 132 -5.46 13.30 -8.40
C SER A 132 -4.35 12.84 -9.34
N MET A 133 -4.06 11.53 -9.45
CA MET A 133 -3.08 11.00 -10.40
C MET A 133 -3.53 11.18 -11.87
N VAL A 134 -4.80 10.95 -12.17
CA VAL A 134 -5.39 11.18 -13.51
C VAL A 134 -5.27 12.65 -13.91
N LEU A 135 -5.58 13.57 -13.00
CA LEU A 135 -5.51 15.01 -13.26
C LEU A 135 -4.06 15.53 -13.28
N ALA A 136 -3.16 14.94 -12.46
CA ALA A 136 -1.73 15.25 -12.52
C ALA A 136 -1.13 14.84 -13.87
N TYR A 137 -1.56 13.72 -14.44
CA TYR A 137 -1.16 13.32 -15.78
C TYR A 137 -1.61 14.32 -16.85
N ALA A 138 -2.80 14.93 -16.68
CA ALA A 138 -3.25 16.01 -17.55
C ALA A 138 -2.41 17.29 -17.39
N VAL A 139 -1.90 17.59 -16.20
CA VAL A 139 -0.94 18.67 -15.98
C VAL A 139 0.39 18.37 -16.68
N SER A 140 0.92 17.17 -16.51
CA SER A 140 2.17 16.75 -17.16
C SER A 140 2.09 16.79 -18.70
N ASP A 141 0.90 16.50 -19.28
CA ASP A 141 0.64 16.58 -20.72
C ASP A 141 0.31 18.03 -21.19
N GLY A 142 0.33 19.02 -20.30
CA GLY A 142 0.03 20.41 -20.63
C GLY A 142 -1.43 20.67 -20.99
N ARG A 143 -2.36 19.85 -20.51
CA ARG A 143 -3.82 20.03 -20.66
C ARG A 143 -4.44 20.82 -19.53
N LEU A 144 -3.83 20.81 -18.37
CA LEU A 144 -4.21 21.62 -17.21
C LEU A 144 -2.99 22.38 -16.71
N ALA A 145 -3.18 23.62 -16.26
CA ALA A 145 -2.12 24.40 -15.63
C ALA A 145 -1.78 23.90 -14.22
N VAL A 146 -2.80 23.50 -13.48
CA VAL A 146 -2.71 23.01 -12.10
C VAL A 146 -3.63 21.81 -11.90
N ASN A 147 -3.30 20.97 -10.94
CA ASN A 147 -4.16 19.85 -10.59
C ASN A 147 -5.30 20.33 -9.67
N PRO A 148 -6.57 20.34 -10.11
CA PRO A 148 -7.68 20.80 -9.28
C PRO A 148 -8.00 19.87 -8.09
N ALA A 149 -7.44 18.65 -8.05
CA ALA A 149 -7.54 17.76 -6.91
C ALA A 149 -6.41 17.97 -5.87
N ALA A 150 -5.42 18.82 -6.15
CA ALA A 150 -4.38 19.14 -5.18
C ALA A 150 -4.91 20.00 -4.04
N GLY A 151 -4.42 19.78 -2.81
CA GLY A 151 -4.76 20.61 -1.65
C GLY A 151 -6.19 20.47 -1.12
N VAL A 152 -6.98 19.50 -1.60
CA VAL A 152 -8.33 19.26 -1.04
C VAL A 152 -8.25 18.69 0.37
N SER A 153 -9.17 19.11 1.22
CA SER A 153 -9.29 18.59 2.59
C SER A 153 -9.86 17.16 2.56
N LEU A 154 -9.14 16.24 3.18
CA LEU A 154 -9.53 14.83 3.24
C LEU A 154 -9.89 14.42 4.68
N PRO A 155 -10.89 13.53 4.85
CA PRO A 155 -11.26 13.07 6.17
C PRO A 155 -10.09 12.37 6.87
N ARG A 156 -9.99 12.56 8.19
CA ARG A 156 -8.98 11.89 9.02
C ARG A 156 -9.29 10.40 9.10
N VAL A 157 -8.25 9.58 8.94
CA VAL A 157 -8.33 8.15 9.21
C VAL A 157 -7.93 7.96 10.66
N GLN A 158 -8.87 7.53 11.49
CA GLN A 158 -8.53 7.11 12.85
C GLN A 158 -7.75 5.81 12.76
N ALA A 159 -6.61 5.76 13.41
CA ALA A 159 -5.88 4.51 13.59
C ALA A 159 -6.73 3.62 14.52
N ALA A 160 -7.03 2.40 14.08
CA ALA A 160 -7.60 1.43 14.98
C ALA A 160 -6.56 1.05 16.04
N ASP A 161 -6.99 0.93 17.30
CA ASP A 161 -6.12 0.42 18.37
C ASP A 161 -5.65 -0.98 18.00
N LYS A 162 -4.34 -1.14 17.93
CA LYS A 162 -3.74 -2.43 17.66
C LYS A 162 -3.84 -3.29 18.91
N ARG A 163 -4.38 -4.48 18.75
CA ARG A 163 -4.48 -5.46 19.84
C ARG A 163 -3.33 -6.44 19.69
N PHE A 164 -2.62 -6.67 20.78
CA PHE A 164 -1.52 -7.62 20.85
C PHE A 164 -1.93 -8.74 21.80
N LEU A 165 -2.05 -9.96 21.26
CA LEU A 165 -2.33 -11.14 22.04
C LEU A 165 -1.00 -11.76 22.52
N ASN A 166 -0.96 -12.25 23.76
CA ASN A 166 0.15 -13.01 24.26
C ASN A 166 0.12 -14.47 23.73
N HIS A 167 1.16 -15.27 24.02
CA HIS A 167 1.28 -16.64 23.53
C HIS A 167 0.05 -17.50 23.88
N ARG A 168 -0.45 -17.42 25.12
CA ARG A 168 -1.63 -18.17 25.56
C ARG A 168 -2.87 -17.79 24.76
N GLN A 169 -3.14 -16.49 24.63
CA GLN A 169 -4.28 -15.99 23.87
C GLN A 169 -4.23 -16.35 22.38
N VAL A 170 -3.03 -16.42 21.79
CA VAL A 170 -2.86 -16.91 20.42
C VAL A 170 -3.23 -18.38 20.30
N HIS A 171 -2.86 -19.22 21.28
CA HIS A 171 -3.28 -20.62 21.31
C HIS A 171 -4.79 -20.76 21.52
N GLU A 172 -5.39 -20.02 22.44
CA GLU A 172 -6.83 -19.97 22.66
C GLU A 172 -7.58 -19.57 21.38
N LEU A 173 -7.09 -18.56 20.66
CA LEU A 173 -7.63 -18.16 19.36
C LEU A 173 -7.52 -19.28 18.32
N ALA A 174 -6.37 -19.93 18.25
CA ALA A 174 -6.13 -21.02 17.30
C ALA A 174 -7.04 -22.23 17.58
N ASP A 175 -7.17 -22.62 18.84
CA ASP A 175 -8.03 -23.74 19.26
C ASP A 175 -9.51 -23.44 18.99
N ALA A 176 -9.94 -22.21 19.26
CA ALA A 176 -11.31 -21.75 18.99
C ALA A 176 -11.65 -21.63 17.49
N CYS A 177 -10.64 -21.46 16.61
CA CYS A 177 -10.82 -21.53 15.16
C CYS A 177 -11.08 -22.95 14.63
N GLY A 178 -10.95 -23.96 15.47
CA GLY A 178 -11.20 -25.36 15.14
C GLY A 178 -9.98 -26.09 14.54
N LYS A 179 -10.05 -27.42 14.55
CA LYS A 179 -8.92 -28.29 14.16
C LYS A 179 -8.39 -27.99 12.76
N GLU A 180 -9.26 -27.64 11.83
CA GLU A 180 -8.93 -27.35 10.44
C GLU A 180 -8.03 -26.11 10.31
N TYR A 181 -8.28 -25.06 11.11
CA TYR A 181 -7.59 -23.79 10.99
C TYR A 181 -6.56 -23.52 12.09
N ARG A 182 -6.51 -24.38 13.12
CA ARG A 182 -5.62 -24.22 14.27
C ARG A 182 -4.16 -24.03 13.86
N LEU A 183 -3.62 -24.97 13.09
CA LEU A 183 -2.22 -24.92 12.65
C LEU A 183 -1.95 -23.70 11.77
N LEU A 184 -2.88 -23.32 10.89
CA LEU A 184 -2.79 -22.13 10.05
C LEU A 184 -2.72 -20.85 10.88
N VAL A 185 -3.56 -20.72 11.91
CA VAL A 185 -3.57 -19.55 12.81
C VAL A 185 -2.24 -19.44 13.54
N LEU A 186 -1.75 -20.54 14.14
CA LEU A 186 -0.44 -20.58 14.79
C LEU A 186 0.69 -20.25 13.81
N PHE A 187 0.66 -20.84 12.63
CA PHE A 187 1.67 -20.57 11.59
C PHE A 187 1.73 -19.09 11.24
N LEU A 188 0.59 -18.45 10.98
CA LEU A 188 0.54 -17.01 10.66
C LEU A 188 0.95 -16.12 11.84
N ALA A 189 0.53 -16.46 13.06
CA ALA A 189 0.83 -15.71 14.27
C ALA A 189 2.31 -15.76 14.69
N TYR A 190 3.05 -16.81 14.29
CA TYR A 190 4.45 -16.95 14.65
C TYR A 190 5.43 -16.70 13.50
N THR A 191 4.98 -16.75 12.24
CA THR A 191 5.83 -16.47 11.08
C THR A 191 5.64 -15.05 10.54
N GLY A 192 4.48 -14.46 10.75
CA GLY A 192 4.14 -13.15 10.23
C GLY A 192 4.04 -13.06 8.70
N LEU A 193 3.87 -14.17 8.00
CA LEU A 193 3.70 -14.18 6.55
C LEU A 193 2.46 -13.37 6.16
N ARG A 194 2.55 -12.67 5.03
CA ARG A 194 1.35 -12.09 4.41
C ARG A 194 0.44 -13.21 3.92
N TRP A 195 -0.87 -13.00 3.95
CA TRP A 195 -1.82 -14.02 3.49
C TRP A 195 -1.46 -14.62 2.13
N GLY A 196 -1.14 -13.77 1.14
CA GLY A 196 -0.80 -14.25 -0.19
C GLY A 196 0.50 -15.04 -0.26
N GLU A 197 1.45 -14.77 0.62
CA GLU A 197 2.70 -15.52 0.76
C GLU A 197 2.44 -16.91 1.36
N MET A 198 1.64 -16.96 2.41
CA MET A 198 1.21 -18.23 3.01
C MET A 198 0.39 -19.09 2.05
N ALA A 199 -0.56 -18.47 1.33
CA ALA A 199 -1.44 -19.19 0.41
C ALA A 199 -0.72 -19.69 -0.86
N ALA A 200 0.47 -19.14 -1.18
CA ALA A 200 1.33 -19.61 -2.26
C ALA A 200 2.42 -20.58 -1.77
N LEU A 201 2.58 -20.75 -0.45
CA LEU A 201 3.68 -21.52 0.13
C LEU A 201 3.53 -23.02 -0.17
N ARG A 202 4.59 -23.62 -0.67
CA ARG A 202 4.64 -25.07 -0.97
C ARG A 202 5.37 -25.84 0.13
N VAL A 203 5.06 -27.12 0.26
CA VAL A 203 5.69 -28.05 1.23
C VAL A 203 7.20 -28.02 1.12
N GLY A 204 7.77 -28.10 -0.08
CA GLY A 204 9.22 -28.07 -0.31
C GLY A 204 9.92 -26.76 0.01
N ARG A 205 9.19 -25.71 0.44
CA ARG A 205 9.75 -24.44 0.92
C ARG A 205 9.92 -24.39 2.44
N VAL A 206 9.59 -25.48 3.14
CA VAL A 206 9.79 -25.64 4.58
C VAL A 206 11.04 -26.48 4.81
N ASP A 207 12.09 -25.86 5.33
CA ASP A 207 13.30 -26.57 5.78
C ASP A 207 13.14 -26.92 7.26
N PHE A 208 12.79 -28.17 7.53
CA PHE A 208 12.56 -28.69 8.88
C PHE A 208 13.86 -28.77 9.70
N LEU A 209 14.99 -29.07 9.06
CA LEU A 209 16.29 -29.20 9.73
C LEU A 209 16.81 -27.81 10.17
N ARG A 210 16.80 -26.85 9.28
CA ARG A 210 17.20 -25.46 9.58
C ARG A 210 16.12 -24.66 10.29
N ARG A 211 14.91 -25.19 10.37
CA ARG A 211 13.73 -24.52 10.92
C ARG A 211 13.48 -23.17 10.26
N ARG A 212 13.36 -23.18 8.93
CA ARG A 212 13.14 -21.98 8.11
C ARG A 212 12.06 -22.24 7.07
N VAL A 213 11.39 -21.16 6.73
CA VAL A 213 10.45 -21.10 5.60
C VAL A 213 11.01 -20.15 4.57
N LEU A 214 11.21 -20.60 3.34
CA LEU A 214 11.61 -19.76 2.22
C LEU A 214 10.39 -19.12 1.55
N VAL A 215 10.24 -17.82 1.70
CA VAL A 215 9.17 -17.02 1.08
C VAL A 215 9.68 -16.41 -0.21
N SER A 216 9.19 -16.89 -1.35
CA SER A 216 9.62 -16.45 -2.70
C SER A 216 8.47 -16.05 -3.61
N GLU A 217 7.24 -16.47 -3.27
CA GLU A 217 6.05 -16.28 -4.10
C GLU A 217 4.89 -15.72 -3.28
N SER A 218 3.92 -15.19 -3.97
CA SER A 218 2.67 -14.73 -3.38
C SER A 218 1.53 -14.98 -4.37
N VAL A 219 0.35 -15.28 -3.88
CA VAL A 219 -0.85 -15.44 -4.70
C VAL A 219 -1.88 -14.37 -4.34
N THR A 220 -2.50 -13.77 -5.34
CA THR A 220 -3.50 -12.72 -5.16
C THR A 220 -4.67 -12.93 -6.12
N PRO A 221 -5.92 -12.62 -5.70
CA PRO A 221 -7.05 -12.67 -6.60
C PRO A 221 -7.03 -11.47 -7.56
N VAL A 222 -7.03 -11.75 -8.87
CA VAL A 222 -7.17 -10.76 -9.95
C VAL A 222 -8.41 -11.12 -10.74
N LYS A 223 -9.42 -10.25 -10.76
CA LYS A 223 -10.73 -10.51 -11.42
C LYS A 223 -11.32 -11.89 -11.07
N GLY A 224 -11.16 -12.31 -9.80
CA GLY A 224 -11.68 -13.60 -9.29
C GLY A 224 -10.75 -14.81 -9.48
N VAL A 225 -9.72 -14.70 -10.33
CA VAL A 225 -8.74 -15.76 -10.58
C VAL A 225 -7.56 -15.61 -9.61
N MET A 226 -7.14 -16.72 -8.99
CA MET A 226 -5.96 -16.75 -8.11
C MET A 226 -4.69 -16.74 -8.96
N THR A 227 -3.97 -15.62 -8.94
CA THR A 227 -2.78 -15.41 -9.78
C THR A 227 -1.53 -15.46 -8.91
N PHE A 228 -0.64 -16.40 -9.23
CA PHE A 228 0.68 -16.51 -8.59
C PHE A 228 1.64 -15.50 -9.20
N GLY A 229 2.56 -15.03 -8.39
CA GLY A 229 3.59 -14.08 -8.82
C GLY A 229 4.64 -13.86 -7.71
N PRO A 230 5.64 -13.03 -7.97
CA PRO A 230 6.66 -12.74 -6.99
C PRO A 230 6.06 -12.04 -5.76
N THR A 231 6.79 -12.06 -4.67
CA THR A 231 6.45 -11.29 -3.45
C THR A 231 6.39 -9.79 -3.74
N LYS A 232 5.67 -9.04 -2.93
CA LYS A 232 5.64 -7.58 -3.04
C LYS A 232 7.04 -7.01 -2.74
N GLY A 233 7.77 -6.62 -3.77
CA GLY A 233 9.15 -6.12 -3.70
C GLY A 233 10.17 -7.08 -4.31
N HIS A 234 9.73 -8.23 -4.86
CA HIS A 234 10.56 -9.22 -5.56
C HIS A 234 11.68 -9.87 -4.68
N GLU A 235 11.64 -9.66 -3.36
CA GLU A 235 12.64 -10.19 -2.43
C GLU A 235 12.26 -11.58 -1.96
N ARG A 236 13.26 -12.48 -1.94
CA ARG A 236 13.20 -13.76 -1.26
C ARG A 236 13.68 -13.57 0.17
N ARG A 237 13.02 -14.21 1.12
CA ARG A 237 13.45 -14.18 2.52
C ARG A 237 13.20 -15.48 3.22
N GLU A 238 14.00 -15.75 4.21
CA GLU A 238 13.80 -16.85 5.15
C GLU A 238 13.12 -16.34 6.43
N VAL A 239 12.16 -17.12 6.91
CA VAL A 239 11.42 -16.82 8.14
C VAL A 239 11.64 -17.94 9.13
N PRO A 240 12.01 -17.66 10.39
CA PRO A 240 12.27 -18.70 11.38
C PRO A 240 11.00 -19.42 11.80
N LEU A 241 11.12 -20.73 12.10
CA LEU A 241 10.06 -21.55 12.65
C LEU A 241 10.40 -21.92 14.10
N PRO A 242 9.54 -21.60 15.08
CA PRO A 242 9.63 -22.15 16.43
C PRO A 242 9.55 -23.68 16.44
N ARG A 243 10.22 -24.32 17.36
CA ARG A 243 10.33 -25.82 17.44
C ARG A 243 8.96 -26.49 17.48
N PHE A 244 8.00 -25.94 18.23
CA PHE A 244 6.66 -26.53 18.34
C PHE A 244 5.92 -26.60 17.00
N LEU A 245 6.09 -25.55 16.16
CA LEU A 245 5.50 -25.52 14.80
C LEU A 245 6.15 -26.56 13.88
N VAL A 246 7.43 -26.85 14.05
CA VAL A 246 8.14 -27.83 13.21
C VAL A 246 7.49 -29.20 13.36
N GLY A 247 7.20 -29.64 14.61
CA GLY A 247 6.55 -30.91 14.86
C GLY A 247 5.14 -31.00 14.27
N GLU A 248 4.31 -29.98 14.50
CA GLU A 248 2.95 -29.94 13.97
C GLU A 248 2.93 -29.88 12.41
N LEU A 249 3.84 -29.11 11.81
CA LEU A 249 3.99 -29.06 10.36
C LEU A 249 4.49 -30.38 9.76
N ALA A 250 5.44 -31.07 10.42
CA ALA A 250 5.94 -32.36 9.95
C ALA A 250 4.80 -33.39 9.83
N VAL A 251 3.94 -33.45 10.85
CA VAL A 251 2.74 -34.28 10.81
C VAL A 251 1.77 -33.85 9.70
N HIS A 252 1.57 -32.54 9.55
CA HIS A 252 0.66 -31.98 8.55
C HIS A 252 1.06 -32.27 7.09
N VAL A 253 2.37 -32.36 6.80
CA VAL A 253 2.90 -32.62 5.45
C VAL A 253 3.31 -34.06 5.20
N ALA A 254 3.14 -34.93 6.16
CA ALA A 254 3.54 -36.36 6.02
C ALA A 254 2.89 -36.98 4.76
N GLY A 255 3.71 -37.55 3.88
CA GLY A 255 3.29 -38.18 2.64
C GLY A 255 2.88 -37.24 1.52
N ARG A 256 3.03 -35.93 1.70
CA ARG A 256 2.67 -34.93 0.65
C ARG A 256 3.87 -34.58 -0.24
N SER A 257 3.56 -34.26 -1.51
CA SER A 257 4.58 -33.83 -2.48
C SER A 257 5.16 -32.45 -2.10
N PRO A 258 6.47 -32.23 -2.34
CA PRO A 258 7.10 -30.92 -2.17
C PRO A 258 6.43 -29.79 -2.97
N ASP A 259 5.80 -30.09 -4.10
CA ASP A 259 5.15 -29.12 -4.97
C ASP A 259 3.73 -28.77 -4.54
N GLU A 260 3.15 -29.50 -3.60
CA GLU A 260 1.84 -29.16 -3.07
C GLU A 260 1.88 -27.90 -2.21
N LEU A 261 0.76 -27.17 -2.19
CA LEU A 261 0.60 -26.00 -1.31
C LEU A 261 0.62 -26.47 0.16
N LEU A 262 1.33 -25.79 1.03
CA LEU A 262 1.42 -26.15 2.45
C LEU A 262 0.04 -26.15 3.13
N PHE A 263 -0.76 -25.13 2.88
CA PHE A 263 -2.14 -25.01 3.34
C PHE A 263 -3.08 -24.88 2.15
N THR A 264 -4.10 -25.70 2.11
CA THR A 264 -5.09 -25.74 1.02
C THR A 264 -6.48 -25.47 1.57
N GLY A 265 -7.32 -24.91 0.73
CA GLY A 265 -8.75 -24.90 0.95
C GLY A 265 -9.42 -26.22 0.53
N GLU A 266 -10.72 -26.19 0.38
CA GLU A 266 -11.49 -27.34 -0.08
C GLU A 266 -10.93 -27.89 -1.41
N ARG A 267 -10.89 -29.20 -1.51
CA ARG A 267 -10.43 -29.95 -2.71
C ARG A 267 -9.01 -29.58 -3.18
N GLY A 268 -8.13 -29.18 -2.27
CA GLY A 268 -6.75 -28.81 -2.60
C GLY A 268 -6.58 -27.43 -3.26
N ALA A 269 -7.63 -26.64 -3.37
CA ALA A 269 -7.58 -25.32 -3.99
C ALA A 269 -6.78 -24.30 -3.15
N VAL A 270 -6.33 -23.22 -3.79
CA VAL A 270 -5.70 -22.10 -3.09
C VAL A 270 -6.67 -21.49 -2.08
N MET A 271 -6.25 -21.39 -0.82
CA MET A 271 -7.08 -20.89 0.27
C MET A 271 -7.41 -19.39 0.08
N ARG A 272 -8.69 -19.06 0.05
CA ARG A 272 -9.17 -17.68 -0.09
C ARG A 272 -9.27 -16.98 1.26
N SER A 273 -8.67 -15.81 1.33
CA SER A 273 -8.63 -15.00 2.57
C SER A 273 -10.01 -14.63 3.14
N GLN A 274 -10.99 -14.42 2.28
CA GLN A 274 -12.35 -14.09 2.71
C GLN A 274 -13.07 -15.30 3.31
N THR A 275 -12.86 -16.50 2.75
CA THR A 275 -13.40 -17.75 3.29
C THR A 275 -12.88 -17.98 4.69
N PHE A 276 -11.56 -17.97 4.88
CA PHE A 276 -10.94 -18.09 6.21
C PHE A 276 -11.44 -17.03 7.20
N GLN A 277 -11.49 -15.75 6.78
CA GLN A 277 -11.97 -14.67 7.64
C GLN A 277 -13.41 -14.95 8.14
N ARG A 278 -14.30 -15.35 7.25
CA ARG A 278 -15.72 -15.60 7.59
C ARG A 278 -15.93 -16.91 8.34
N ALA A 279 -15.30 -17.97 7.90
CA ALA A 279 -15.50 -19.31 8.45
C ALA A 279 -14.87 -19.50 9.84
N ALA A 280 -13.68 -18.90 10.04
CA ALA A 280 -12.92 -19.08 11.27
C ALA A 280 -12.84 -17.80 12.11
N LEU A 281 -12.13 -16.76 11.63
CA LEU A 281 -11.74 -15.64 12.48
C LEU A 281 -12.88 -14.78 13.00
N THR A 282 -13.90 -14.47 12.17
CA THR A 282 -14.95 -13.54 12.60
C THR A 282 -15.75 -14.07 13.77
N ARG A 283 -16.22 -15.32 13.69
CA ARG A 283 -17.00 -15.95 14.76
C ARG A 283 -16.17 -16.13 16.03
N THR A 284 -14.93 -16.59 15.88
CA THR A 284 -14.01 -16.80 16.99
C THR A 284 -13.65 -15.50 17.69
N ALA A 285 -13.41 -14.44 16.93
CA ALA A 285 -13.12 -13.11 17.47
C ALA A 285 -14.31 -12.53 18.27
N GLU A 286 -15.51 -12.74 17.81
CA GLU A 286 -16.73 -12.36 18.56
C GLU A 286 -16.84 -13.14 19.87
N ALA A 287 -16.66 -14.46 19.84
CA ALA A 287 -16.72 -15.32 21.02
C ALA A 287 -15.64 -14.96 22.06
N LEU A 288 -14.43 -14.61 21.61
CA LEU A 288 -13.33 -14.19 22.48
C LEU A 288 -13.36 -12.70 22.87
N LYS A 289 -14.42 -11.98 22.55
CA LYS A 289 -14.61 -10.54 22.84
C LYS A 289 -13.51 -9.64 22.25
N ILE A 290 -12.99 -10.01 21.07
CA ILE A 290 -12.05 -9.22 20.27
C ILE A 290 -12.69 -8.85 18.91
N PRO A 291 -13.85 -8.16 18.90
CA PRO A 291 -14.57 -7.88 17.66
C PRO A 291 -13.70 -7.08 16.68
N GLY A 292 -13.91 -7.35 15.38
CA GLY A 292 -13.13 -6.69 14.32
C GLY A 292 -11.73 -7.26 14.08
N PHE A 293 -11.34 -8.30 14.82
CA PHE A 293 -10.07 -8.99 14.60
C PHE A 293 -10.02 -9.60 13.19
N HIS A 294 -8.95 -9.36 12.47
CA HIS A 294 -8.79 -9.82 11.10
C HIS A 294 -7.42 -10.46 10.86
N ARG A 295 -7.32 -11.26 9.81
CA ARG A 295 -6.12 -12.06 9.50
C ARG A 295 -4.80 -11.27 9.46
N HIS A 296 -4.83 -9.97 9.15
CA HIS A 296 -3.60 -9.17 9.12
C HIS A 296 -3.07 -8.88 10.51
N GLU A 297 -3.93 -8.96 11.53
CA GLU A 297 -3.51 -8.83 12.92
C GLU A 297 -2.63 -9.99 13.37
N LEU A 298 -2.83 -11.21 12.82
CA LEU A 298 -1.92 -12.34 13.06
C LEU A 298 -0.46 -12.00 12.71
N ARG A 299 -0.26 -11.20 11.67
CA ARG A 299 1.08 -10.71 11.34
C ARG A 299 1.59 -9.67 12.34
N HIS A 300 0.70 -8.83 12.88
CA HIS A 300 1.06 -7.93 13.96
C HIS A 300 1.42 -8.69 15.23
N MET A 301 0.74 -9.82 15.51
CA MET A 301 1.10 -10.72 16.60
C MET A 301 2.51 -11.28 16.42
N ALA A 302 2.88 -11.76 15.22
CA ALA A 302 4.21 -12.27 14.97
C ALA A 302 5.30 -11.26 15.30
N ALA A 303 5.10 -9.99 14.93
CA ALA A 303 6.02 -8.92 15.29
C ALA A 303 6.10 -8.69 16.80
N SER A 304 4.95 -8.56 17.45
CA SER A 304 4.84 -8.35 18.89
C SER A 304 5.48 -9.48 19.69
N LEU A 305 5.18 -10.74 19.34
CA LEU A 305 5.75 -11.91 20.00
C LEU A 305 7.27 -12.02 19.80
N ALA A 306 7.76 -11.70 18.59
CA ALA A 306 9.20 -11.69 18.31
C ALA A 306 9.92 -10.61 19.15
N ILE A 307 9.36 -9.40 19.23
CA ILE A 307 9.90 -8.30 20.05
C ILE A 307 9.89 -8.66 21.53
N ALA A 308 8.79 -9.22 22.03
CA ALA A 308 8.67 -9.67 23.41
C ALA A 308 9.69 -10.79 23.74
N SER A 309 10.06 -11.60 22.73
CA SER A 309 11.08 -12.65 22.83
C SER A 309 12.52 -12.13 22.65
N GLY A 310 12.74 -10.82 22.56
CA GLY A 310 14.06 -10.23 22.48
C GLY A 310 14.59 -9.94 21.08
N ALA A 311 13.81 -10.15 20.02
CA ALA A 311 14.25 -9.84 18.68
C ALA A 311 14.49 -8.32 18.50
N ASP A 312 15.61 -7.97 17.85
CA ASP A 312 15.89 -6.59 17.48
C ASP A 312 15.06 -6.13 16.25
N VAL A 313 15.10 -4.83 16.01
CA VAL A 313 14.35 -4.20 14.91
C VAL A 313 14.71 -4.79 13.54
N LYS A 314 15.99 -5.12 13.32
CA LYS A 314 16.49 -5.64 12.05
C LYS A 314 15.99 -7.06 11.79
N VAL A 315 15.99 -7.89 12.82
CA VAL A 315 15.45 -9.26 12.74
C VAL A 315 13.95 -9.23 12.46
N VAL A 316 13.18 -8.38 13.14
CA VAL A 316 11.74 -8.22 12.88
C VAL A 316 11.48 -7.69 11.47
N GLN A 317 12.28 -6.71 11.01
CA GLN A 317 12.21 -6.19 9.65
C GLN A 317 12.41 -7.32 8.61
N GLN A 318 13.44 -8.12 8.77
CA GLN A 318 13.76 -9.22 7.85
C GLN A 318 12.66 -10.30 7.86
N MET A 319 12.24 -10.73 9.04
CA MET A 319 11.18 -11.72 9.21
C MET A 319 9.89 -11.30 8.51
N LEU A 320 9.48 -10.05 8.70
CA LEU A 320 8.28 -9.51 8.09
C LEU A 320 8.47 -9.13 6.60
N GLY A 321 9.68 -8.92 6.11
CA GLY A 321 9.95 -8.38 4.77
C GLY A 321 9.41 -6.96 4.64
N HIS A 322 9.79 -6.07 5.57
CA HIS A 322 9.57 -4.64 5.48
C HIS A 322 10.72 -3.99 4.72
N LYS A 323 10.41 -3.07 3.81
CA LYS A 323 11.42 -2.38 2.99
C LYS A 323 12.41 -1.55 3.80
N SER A 324 12.02 -1.07 4.99
CA SER A 324 12.88 -0.28 5.86
C SER A 324 12.64 -0.62 7.33
N ALA A 325 13.64 -0.40 8.17
CA ALA A 325 13.52 -0.49 9.63
C ALA A 325 12.55 0.57 10.17
N THR A 326 12.48 1.74 9.55
CA THR A 326 11.53 2.80 9.88
C THR A 326 10.09 2.30 9.86
N MET A 327 9.71 1.51 8.84
CA MET A 327 8.37 0.91 8.78
C MET A 327 8.08 -0.02 9.98
N THR A 328 9.09 -0.73 10.49
CA THR A 328 8.96 -1.57 11.68
C THR A 328 8.84 -0.71 12.93
N LEU A 329 9.66 0.33 13.06
CA LEU A 329 9.62 1.27 14.18
C LEU A 329 8.32 2.06 14.23
N ASP A 330 7.82 2.58 13.12
CA ASP A 330 6.54 3.30 13.04
C ASP A 330 5.35 2.43 13.51
N LEU A 331 5.43 1.12 13.27
CA LEU A 331 4.36 0.20 13.63
C LEU A 331 4.51 -0.38 15.04
N TYR A 332 5.74 -0.64 15.50
CA TYR A 332 6.03 -1.45 16.68
C TYR A 332 7.06 -0.79 17.61
N GLY A 333 7.53 0.43 17.34
CA GLY A 333 8.54 1.11 18.14
C GLY A 333 8.19 1.18 19.63
N HIS A 334 6.91 1.40 19.92
CA HIS A 334 6.38 1.43 21.30
C HIS A 334 6.49 0.09 22.06
N LEU A 335 6.72 -1.03 21.36
CA LEU A 335 6.89 -2.34 21.98
C LEU A 335 8.34 -2.66 22.37
N PHE A 336 9.30 -1.87 21.88
CA PHE A 336 10.71 -2.11 22.19
C PHE A 336 11.12 -1.67 23.59
N GLY A 337 10.28 -0.97 24.31
CA GLY A 337 10.48 -0.58 25.71
C GLY A 337 11.82 0.13 26.00
N ASP A 338 11.99 0.58 27.23
CA ASP A 338 13.28 1.01 27.74
C ASP A 338 14.09 -0.22 28.13
N ARG A 339 15.15 -0.51 27.38
CA ARG A 339 16.06 -1.66 27.59
C ARG A 339 17.45 -1.19 28.05
N LEU A 340 17.57 0.04 28.54
CA LEU A 340 18.87 0.60 28.94
C LEU A 340 19.52 -0.25 30.04
N ASP A 341 18.74 -0.68 31.04
CA ASP A 341 19.23 -1.55 32.11
C ASP A 341 19.65 -2.93 31.58
N VAL A 342 18.85 -3.52 30.68
CA VAL A 342 19.21 -4.81 30.05
C VAL A 342 20.51 -4.72 29.25
N VAL A 343 20.74 -3.60 28.58
CA VAL A 343 21.99 -3.37 27.84
C VAL A 343 23.14 -3.16 28.83
N ALA A 344 22.95 -2.42 29.90
CA ALA A 344 23.97 -2.22 30.92
C ALA A 344 24.40 -3.56 31.56
N ASP A 345 23.43 -4.39 31.98
CA ASP A 345 23.66 -5.72 32.53
C ASP A 345 24.38 -6.65 31.55
N ALA A 346 23.98 -6.61 30.28
CA ALA A 346 24.62 -7.38 29.21
C ALA A 346 26.08 -6.93 28.97
N MET A 347 26.37 -5.64 29.01
CA MET A 347 27.73 -5.09 28.91
C MET A 347 28.60 -5.53 30.09
N ASP A 348 28.06 -5.49 31.32
CA ASP A 348 28.77 -5.96 32.49
C ASP A 348 29.06 -7.47 32.43
N SER A 349 28.10 -8.26 32.01
CA SER A 349 28.27 -9.71 31.83
C SER A 349 29.34 -10.04 30.75
N ALA A 350 29.28 -9.32 29.62
CA ALA A 350 30.27 -9.49 28.56
C ALA A 350 31.70 -9.11 29.01
N ARG A 351 31.80 -7.99 29.75
CA ARG A 351 33.08 -7.57 30.35
C ARG A 351 33.63 -8.62 31.32
N ALA A 352 32.79 -9.10 32.24
CA ALA A 352 33.20 -10.14 33.20
C ALA A 352 33.69 -11.43 32.50
N SER A 353 32.98 -11.86 31.45
CA SER A 353 33.35 -13.03 30.62
C SER A 353 34.70 -12.83 29.91
N ALA A 354 34.91 -11.64 29.34
CA ALA A 354 36.16 -11.31 28.66
C ALA A 354 37.37 -11.26 29.62
N LEU A 355 37.18 -10.79 30.84
CA LEU A 355 38.24 -10.71 31.84
C LEU A 355 38.53 -12.07 32.49
N SER A 356 37.55 -13.01 32.54
CA SER A 356 37.73 -14.37 33.04
C SER A 356 38.35 -15.33 32.00
N GLY A 357 38.69 -14.89 30.80
CA GLY A 357 39.23 -15.71 29.71
C GLY A 357 38.22 -16.62 29.02
N VAL A 358 36.95 -16.54 29.35
CA VAL A 358 35.87 -17.24 28.68
C VAL A 358 35.26 -16.32 27.63
N TYR A 359 35.63 -16.45 26.37
CA TYR A 359 35.05 -15.68 25.25
C TYR A 359 33.73 -16.33 24.79
N PRO A 360 32.58 -15.72 24.98
CA PRO A 360 31.43 -16.11 24.19
C PRO A 360 31.64 -15.58 22.76
N LEU A 361 31.73 -16.49 21.81
CA LEU A 361 31.76 -16.17 20.35
C LEU A 361 30.44 -15.48 19.94
N CYS A 362 30.38 -14.18 20.03
CA CYS A 362 29.20 -13.38 19.65
C CYS A 362 29.54 -12.15 18.85
N THR A 363 30.52 -12.22 17.93
CA THR A 363 30.59 -11.21 16.85
C THR A 363 31.30 -11.78 15.63
N THR A 364 30.72 -11.66 14.47
CA THR A 364 31.35 -11.82 13.15
C THR A 364 32.15 -10.55 12.78
N GLY A 365 32.90 -10.01 13.72
CA GLY A 365 33.79 -8.87 13.52
C GLY A 365 35.20 -9.25 13.90
N GLU A 366 36.18 -8.79 13.12
CA GLU A 366 37.60 -8.96 13.37
C GLU A 366 37.98 -8.32 14.72
N VAL A 367 38.50 -9.12 15.65
CA VAL A 367 38.99 -8.62 16.96
C VAL A 367 40.43 -8.12 16.74
N ILE A 368 40.61 -6.81 16.86
CA ILE A 368 41.96 -6.18 16.82
C ILE A 368 42.56 -6.37 18.22
N GLU A 369 43.62 -7.21 18.34
CA GLU A 369 44.44 -7.29 19.55
C GLU A 369 45.25 -6.01 19.74
N LEU A 370 44.98 -5.30 20.81
CA LEU A 370 45.83 -4.20 21.28
C LEU A 370 47.11 -4.81 21.94
N ARG A 371 48.23 -4.83 21.24
CA ARG A 371 49.50 -5.20 21.86
C ARG A 371 49.88 -4.13 22.90
N ARG A 372 50.07 -4.58 24.15
CA ARG A 372 50.77 -3.79 25.16
C ARG A 372 52.27 -3.80 24.78
N ASP A 373 52.81 -2.68 24.32
CA ASP A 373 54.24 -2.48 24.28
C ASP A 373 54.75 -2.48 25.72
N ALA A 374 55.47 -3.52 26.08
CA ALA A 374 56.22 -3.57 27.34
C ALA A 374 57.45 -2.60 27.21
N LYS A 375 57.48 -1.63 28.09
CA LYS A 375 58.71 -0.90 28.38
C LYS A 375 59.52 -1.64 29.42
#